data_e68f78e0f170ff52279c0be26d4b72f0
#
_entry.id   e68f78e0f170ff52279c0be26d4b72f0
#
_cell.length_a   1.000
_cell.length_b   1.000
_cell.length_c   1.000
_cell.angle_alpha   90.00
_cell.angle_beta   90.00
_cell.angle_gamma   90.00
#
_symmetry.space_group_name_H-M   'P 1'
#
loop_
_entity.id
_entity.type
_entity.pdbx_description
1 polymer ?
#
loop_
_entity_poly.entity_id
_entity_poly.type
_entity_poly.pdbx_seq_one_letter_code
_entity_poly.pdbx_strand_id
1 'polypeptide(L)'
;EKARSHKHAPHALRVILESRGSYSVVNGLKHPMETGDIVLTPGGYWHGHGHEGSEQAYWFDCLDIPLVHLLEPMTAQEHPNQWESNIQDIQSSPMRIEWKDTVERLNQQSHQASAEDQQFFGTSIDIDAPQMPTIGIKVHRLSKGWAGHAYRHHASSIFVVLAGSGCTEIGSEKFNWAFGDVMAAPMGHRLKHSATEDAVVVELTDEKLMRYCHFYHHEACE
;
A
#
# COMPACT_ATOMS: atom_id res chain seq x y z
N GLU A 1 -21.37 4.60 -10.73
CA GLU A 1 -21.12 3.15 -10.82
C GLU A 1 -20.94 2.57 -9.42
N LYS A 2 -21.39 1.32 -9.18
CA LYS A 2 -21.32 0.70 -7.84
C LYS A 2 -20.98 -0.79 -7.96
N ALA A 3 -20.02 -1.25 -7.13
CA ALA A 3 -19.73 -2.65 -6.90
C ALA A 3 -20.52 -3.16 -5.69
N ARG A 4 -21.12 -4.35 -5.81
CA ARG A 4 -21.92 -4.96 -4.73
C ARG A 4 -21.09 -5.20 -3.48
N SER A 5 -21.71 -5.08 -2.32
CA SER A 5 -21.06 -5.37 -1.06
C SER A 5 -20.85 -6.87 -0.90
N HIS A 6 -19.67 -7.23 -0.41
CA HIS A 6 -19.26 -8.60 -0.13
C HIS A 6 -18.25 -8.60 1.03
N LYS A 7 -17.90 -9.77 1.50
CA LYS A 7 -16.78 -9.97 2.42
C LYS A 7 -16.00 -11.23 2.06
N HIS A 8 -14.74 -11.25 2.39
CA HIS A 8 -13.86 -12.40 2.17
C HIS A 8 -12.83 -12.53 3.30
N ALA A 9 -12.23 -13.72 3.44
CA ALA A 9 -11.19 -13.97 4.44
C ALA A 9 -9.93 -13.13 4.24
N PRO A 10 -9.40 -12.94 3.01
CA PRO A 10 -8.23 -12.10 2.79
C PRO A 10 -8.43 -10.67 3.29
N HIS A 11 -7.37 -10.10 3.86
CA HIS A 11 -7.24 -8.66 4.02
C HIS A 11 -7.04 -8.00 2.66
N ALA A 12 -7.63 -6.84 2.45
CA ALA A 12 -7.43 -6.04 1.25
C ALA A 12 -7.19 -4.58 1.61
N LEU A 13 -6.42 -3.88 0.78
CA LEU A 13 -6.27 -2.44 0.83
C LEU A 13 -6.19 -1.86 -0.57
N ARG A 14 -6.48 -0.55 -0.69
CA ARG A 14 -6.44 0.19 -1.94
C ARG A 14 -5.51 1.37 -1.83
N VAL A 15 -4.57 1.46 -2.74
CA VAL A 15 -3.74 2.66 -2.95
C VAL A 15 -4.38 3.46 -4.07
N ILE A 16 -4.81 4.67 -3.79
CA ILE A 16 -5.57 5.50 -4.74
C ILE A 16 -4.60 6.29 -5.61
N LEU A 17 -4.53 5.93 -6.89
CA LEU A 17 -3.68 6.59 -7.87
C LEU A 17 -4.31 7.90 -8.34
N GLU A 18 -5.56 7.83 -8.76
CA GLU A 18 -6.31 8.98 -9.26
C GLU A 18 -7.80 8.78 -8.99
N SER A 19 -8.41 9.71 -8.26
CA SER A 19 -9.85 9.63 -7.97
C SER A 19 -10.44 10.97 -7.54
N ARG A 20 -11.66 11.20 -8.02
CA ARG A 20 -12.56 12.23 -7.53
C ARG A 20 -13.98 11.68 -7.49
N GLY A 21 -14.54 11.55 -6.28
CA GLY A 21 -15.90 11.07 -6.07
C GLY A 21 -16.04 9.54 -6.01
N SER A 22 -14.93 8.80 -5.89
CA SER A 22 -14.98 7.39 -5.51
C SER A 22 -15.02 7.24 -3.99
N TYR A 23 -15.56 6.11 -3.55
CA TYR A 23 -15.61 5.77 -2.13
C TYR A 23 -15.64 4.26 -1.92
N SER A 24 -15.21 3.83 -0.74
CA SER A 24 -15.45 2.49 -0.22
C SER A 24 -16.40 2.57 0.96
N VAL A 25 -17.35 1.64 1.03
CA VAL A 25 -18.14 1.40 2.23
C VAL A 25 -17.55 0.21 2.95
N VAL A 26 -17.19 0.37 4.22
CA VAL A 26 -16.61 -0.70 5.04
C VAL A 26 -17.42 -0.79 6.34
N ASN A 27 -18.14 -1.90 6.54
CA ASN A 27 -19.05 -2.11 7.68
C ASN A 27 -19.97 -0.91 7.92
N GLY A 28 -20.64 -0.43 6.87
CA GLY A 28 -21.59 0.68 6.91
C GLY A 28 -20.98 2.08 6.96
N LEU A 29 -19.64 2.21 6.97
CA LEU A 29 -18.97 3.50 6.99
C LEU A 29 -18.45 3.86 5.59
N LYS A 30 -18.85 5.01 5.06
CA LYS A 30 -18.44 5.51 3.74
C LYS A 30 -17.12 6.28 3.86
N HIS A 31 -16.09 5.75 3.23
CA HIS A 31 -14.75 6.33 3.18
C HIS A 31 -14.53 6.94 1.81
N PRO A 32 -14.36 8.26 1.68
CA PRO A 32 -13.90 8.85 0.43
C PRO A 32 -12.57 8.25 0.00
N MET A 33 -12.38 8.14 -1.30
CA MET A 33 -11.15 7.66 -1.94
C MET A 33 -10.58 8.82 -2.76
N GLU A 34 -9.65 9.55 -2.16
CA GLU A 34 -8.97 10.66 -2.83
C GLU A 34 -7.56 10.25 -3.28
N THR A 35 -7.03 10.92 -4.30
CA THR A 35 -5.70 10.64 -4.83
C THR A 35 -4.63 10.67 -3.73
N GLY A 36 -3.86 9.60 -3.63
CA GLY A 36 -2.82 9.38 -2.63
C GLY A 36 -3.28 8.71 -1.34
N ASP A 37 -4.59 8.60 -1.10
CA ASP A 37 -5.12 7.89 0.07
C ASP A 37 -4.85 6.39 0.00
N ILE A 38 -4.84 5.75 1.17
CA ILE A 38 -4.85 4.30 1.29
C ILE A 38 -6.09 3.91 2.11
N VAL A 39 -6.94 3.04 1.54
CA VAL A 39 -8.17 2.58 2.18
C VAL A 39 -8.07 1.10 2.51
N LEU A 40 -8.32 0.75 3.78
CA LEU A 40 -8.21 -0.60 4.31
C LEU A 40 -9.56 -1.30 4.32
N THR A 41 -9.57 -2.56 3.91
CA THR A 41 -10.72 -3.47 4.02
C THR A 41 -10.26 -4.77 4.68
N PRO A 42 -10.23 -4.81 6.02
CA PRO A 42 -9.79 -6.00 6.75
C PRO A 42 -10.63 -7.23 6.42
N GLY A 43 -10.00 -8.41 6.48
CA GLY A 43 -10.67 -9.67 6.25
C GLY A 43 -11.91 -9.86 7.12
N GLY A 44 -12.98 -10.40 6.55
CA GLY A 44 -14.26 -10.59 7.21
C GLY A 44 -15.17 -9.37 7.32
N TYR A 45 -14.69 -8.17 6.95
CA TYR A 45 -15.51 -6.96 6.95
C TYR A 45 -16.35 -6.87 5.68
N TRP A 46 -17.63 -6.49 5.83
CA TRP A 46 -18.47 -6.13 4.70
C TRP A 46 -17.87 -4.90 4.01
N HIS A 47 -17.76 -4.94 2.69
CA HIS A 47 -17.31 -3.79 1.93
C HIS A 47 -17.87 -3.78 0.51
N GLY A 48 -17.99 -2.59 -0.02
CA GLY A 48 -18.40 -2.31 -1.40
C GLY A 48 -17.80 -1.00 -1.86
N HIS A 49 -17.90 -0.70 -3.15
CA HIS A 49 -17.31 0.49 -3.73
C HIS A 49 -18.30 1.22 -4.59
N GLY A 50 -18.16 2.52 -4.67
CA GLY A 50 -18.93 3.35 -5.57
C GLY A 50 -18.12 4.48 -6.16
N HIS A 51 -18.58 4.96 -7.29
CA HIS A 51 -18.04 6.13 -7.96
C HIS A 51 -19.20 7.03 -8.37
N GLU A 52 -19.22 8.24 -7.84
CA GLU A 52 -20.23 9.28 -8.07
C GLU A 52 -19.66 10.46 -8.90
N GLY A 53 -18.37 10.42 -9.21
CA GLY A 53 -17.70 11.40 -10.03
C GLY A 53 -18.00 11.24 -11.52
N SER A 54 -17.58 12.22 -12.32
CA SER A 54 -17.68 12.23 -13.80
C SER A 54 -16.40 11.78 -14.49
N GLU A 55 -15.27 11.79 -13.78
CA GLU A 55 -13.95 11.44 -14.30
C GLU A 55 -13.64 9.97 -14.00
N GLN A 56 -12.69 9.39 -14.71
CA GLN A 56 -12.20 8.04 -14.40
C GLN A 56 -11.46 8.03 -13.07
N ALA A 57 -11.47 6.88 -12.39
CA ALA A 57 -10.74 6.67 -11.17
C ALA A 57 -9.90 5.39 -11.28
N TYR A 58 -8.68 5.45 -10.76
CA TYR A 58 -7.74 4.35 -10.76
C TYR A 58 -7.19 4.12 -9.36
N TRP A 59 -7.16 2.88 -8.93
CA TRP A 59 -6.50 2.46 -7.70
C TRP A 59 -5.88 1.09 -7.86
N PHE A 60 -4.93 0.78 -7.02
CA PHE A 60 -4.30 -0.52 -6.94
C PHE A 60 -4.85 -1.29 -5.73
N ASP A 61 -5.40 -2.47 -5.95
CA ASP A 61 -5.84 -3.38 -4.89
C ASP A 61 -4.71 -4.36 -4.53
N CYS A 62 -4.39 -4.47 -3.23
CA CYS A 62 -3.47 -5.46 -2.70
C CYS A 62 -4.20 -6.35 -1.70
N LEU A 63 -3.99 -7.65 -1.82
CA LEU A 63 -4.60 -8.66 -0.94
C LEU A 63 -3.57 -9.72 -0.55
N ASP A 64 -3.72 -10.29 0.64
CA ASP A 64 -2.95 -11.44 1.13
C ASP A 64 -3.52 -12.80 0.70
N ILE A 65 -4.18 -12.85 -0.46
CA ILE A 65 -4.77 -14.07 -1.05
C ILE A 65 -3.80 -15.26 -1.05
N PRO A 66 -2.51 -15.11 -1.44
CA PRO A 66 -1.58 -16.23 -1.45
C PRO A 66 -1.42 -16.91 -0.09
N LEU A 67 -1.35 -16.11 0.98
CA LEU A 67 -1.27 -16.62 2.36
C LEU A 67 -2.56 -17.34 2.77
N VAL A 68 -3.71 -16.71 2.55
CA VAL A 68 -5.01 -17.28 2.90
C VAL A 68 -5.26 -18.56 2.11
N HIS A 69 -4.87 -18.59 0.83
CA HIS A 69 -4.98 -19.79 0.00
C HIS A 69 -4.06 -20.93 0.50
N LEU A 70 -2.84 -20.61 0.90
CA LEU A 70 -1.90 -21.57 1.43
C LEU A 70 -2.39 -22.21 2.75
N LEU A 71 -3.02 -21.42 3.62
CA LEU A 71 -3.54 -21.86 4.92
C LEU A 71 -4.97 -22.44 4.85
N GLU A 72 -5.61 -22.37 3.69
CA GLU A 72 -6.96 -22.91 3.38
C GLU A 72 -8.19 -22.25 4.06
N PRO A 73 -8.13 -21.16 4.88
CA PRO A 73 -9.33 -20.54 5.46
C PRO A 73 -10.10 -19.65 4.47
N MET A 74 -9.98 -19.90 3.16
CA MET A 74 -10.61 -19.08 2.13
C MET A 74 -12.14 -19.13 2.24
N THR A 75 -12.72 -17.97 2.50
CA THR A 75 -14.18 -17.76 2.48
C THR A 75 -14.50 -16.49 1.72
N ALA A 76 -15.63 -16.50 1.02
CA ALA A 76 -16.20 -15.31 0.38
C ALA A 76 -17.73 -15.38 0.49
N GLN A 77 -18.36 -14.24 0.71
CA GLN A 77 -19.80 -14.13 0.86
C GLN A 77 -20.30 -12.81 0.25
N GLU A 78 -21.32 -12.89 -0.61
CA GLU A 78 -22.03 -11.70 -1.08
C GLU A 78 -22.99 -11.20 0.01
N HIS A 79 -23.18 -9.89 0.07
CA HIS A 79 -24.12 -9.30 1.03
C HIS A 79 -25.56 -9.69 0.68
N PRO A 80 -26.37 -10.19 1.66
CA PRO A 80 -27.74 -10.69 1.38
C PRO A 80 -28.64 -9.71 0.64
N ASN A 81 -28.47 -8.41 0.94
CA ASN A 81 -29.24 -7.33 0.30
C ASN A 81 -28.48 -6.65 -0.85
N GLN A 82 -27.39 -7.25 -1.36
CA GLN A 82 -26.49 -6.71 -2.38
C GLN A 82 -25.70 -5.45 -1.94
N TRP A 83 -26.25 -4.66 -1.05
CA TRP A 83 -25.70 -3.40 -0.54
C TRP A 83 -25.84 -3.31 0.96
N GLU A 84 -24.89 -2.67 1.61
CA GLU A 84 -25.03 -2.33 3.02
C GLU A 84 -26.11 -1.25 3.18
N SER A 85 -26.92 -1.36 4.23
CA SER A 85 -27.93 -0.36 4.61
C SER A 85 -27.38 0.53 5.73
N ASN A 86 -28.01 1.70 5.92
CA ASN A 86 -27.63 2.65 6.96
C ASN A 86 -26.17 3.14 6.86
N ILE A 87 -25.72 3.41 5.63
CA ILE A 87 -24.39 3.94 5.35
C ILE A 87 -24.25 5.31 5.99
N GLN A 88 -23.14 5.50 6.73
CA GLN A 88 -22.82 6.74 7.40
C GLN A 88 -21.59 7.39 6.75
N ASP A 89 -21.68 8.66 6.39
CA ASP A 89 -20.53 9.46 6.02
C ASP A 89 -19.69 9.76 7.26
N ILE A 90 -18.38 9.58 7.14
CA ILE A 90 -17.44 9.80 8.24
C ILE A 90 -16.36 10.80 7.86
N GLN A 91 -15.93 11.59 8.86
CA GLN A 91 -14.86 12.57 8.68
C GLN A 91 -13.46 11.95 8.83
N SER A 92 -13.34 10.94 9.69
CA SER A 92 -12.08 10.28 10.00
C SER A 92 -12.33 8.81 10.36
N SER A 93 -11.43 7.93 9.99
CA SER A 93 -11.52 6.50 10.29
C SER A 93 -10.13 5.85 10.23
N PRO A 94 -9.87 4.86 11.11
CA PRO A 94 -8.63 4.08 11.03
C PRO A 94 -8.55 3.21 9.75
N MET A 95 -9.64 3.12 8.97
CA MET A 95 -9.67 2.42 7.67
C MET A 95 -9.26 3.32 6.50
N ARG A 96 -9.08 4.64 6.72
CA ARG A 96 -8.59 5.57 5.71
C ARG A 96 -7.34 6.28 6.19
N ILE A 97 -6.24 6.07 5.49
CA ILE A 97 -4.99 6.81 5.68
C ILE A 97 -5.00 7.95 4.67
N GLU A 98 -5.21 9.16 5.16
CA GLU A 98 -5.34 10.33 4.30
C GLU A 98 -3.96 10.77 3.78
N TRP A 99 -3.91 11.13 2.52
CA TRP A 99 -2.68 11.59 1.87
C TRP A 99 -2.03 12.78 2.56
N LYS A 100 -2.85 13.73 3.03
CA LYS A 100 -2.36 14.92 3.75
C LYS A 100 -1.56 14.54 5.00
N ASP A 101 -2.04 13.54 5.76
CA ASP A 101 -1.39 13.08 7.00
C ASP A 101 -0.11 12.31 6.68
N THR A 102 -0.13 11.55 5.59
CA THR A 102 1.06 10.86 5.05
C THR A 102 2.14 11.86 4.67
N VAL A 103 1.79 12.93 3.94
CA VAL A 103 2.71 14.01 3.54
C VAL A 103 3.29 14.73 4.75
N GLU A 104 2.46 15.06 5.74
CA GLU A 104 2.92 15.69 6.97
C GLU A 104 3.94 14.84 7.72
N ARG A 105 3.66 13.54 7.89
CA ARG A 105 4.59 12.59 8.50
C ARG A 105 5.90 12.44 7.73
N LEU A 106 5.85 12.40 6.40
CA LEU A 106 7.05 12.40 5.55
C LEU A 106 7.88 13.66 5.73
N ASN A 107 7.24 14.83 5.87
CA ASN A 107 7.92 16.10 6.14
C ASN A 107 8.62 16.06 7.51
N GLN A 108 7.92 15.59 8.54
CA GLN A 108 8.50 15.44 9.88
C GLN A 108 9.69 14.47 9.87
N GLN A 109 9.54 13.31 9.23
CA GLN A 109 10.58 12.29 9.12
C GLN A 109 11.81 12.78 8.36
N SER A 110 11.66 13.58 7.33
CA SER A 110 12.80 14.12 6.56
C SER A 110 13.74 14.99 7.40
N HIS A 111 13.25 15.57 8.49
CA HIS A 111 14.05 16.37 9.43
C HIS A 111 14.67 15.54 10.56
N GLN A 112 14.22 14.32 10.78
CA GLN A 112 14.61 13.46 11.90
C GLN A 112 15.48 12.26 11.47
N ALA A 113 15.28 11.77 10.25
CA ALA A 113 15.98 10.59 9.76
C ALA A 113 17.48 10.85 9.57
N SER A 114 18.31 9.91 10.05
CA SER A 114 19.74 9.93 9.81
C SER A 114 20.07 9.59 8.34
N ALA A 115 21.29 9.87 7.91
CA ALA A 115 21.77 9.45 6.60
C ALA A 115 21.80 7.92 6.46
N GLU A 116 21.99 7.20 7.56
CA GLU A 116 21.94 5.73 7.60
C GLU A 116 20.51 5.20 7.37
N ASP A 117 19.49 5.83 7.98
CA ASP A 117 18.09 5.47 7.74
C ASP A 117 17.66 5.71 6.29
N GLN A 118 18.22 6.73 5.65
CA GLN A 118 17.88 7.13 4.29
C GLN A 118 18.64 6.38 3.20
N GLN A 119 19.63 5.56 3.56
CA GLN A 119 20.54 4.95 2.57
C GLN A 119 19.89 3.92 1.67
N PHE A 120 18.79 3.27 2.09
CA PHE A 120 18.11 2.24 1.31
C PHE A 120 16.83 2.73 0.62
N PHE A 121 16.08 3.63 1.26
CA PHE A 121 14.72 4.02 0.86
C PHE A 121 14.48 5.53 0.83
N GLY A 122 15.51 6.37 0.98
CA GLY A 122 15.31 7.80 1.16
C GLY A 122 14.54 8.11 2.46
N THR A 123 13.64 9.09 2.44
CA THR A 123 12.78 9.38 3.59
C THR A 123 11.62 8.38 3.63
N SER A 124 11.55 7.58 4.69
CA SER A 124 10.55 6.52 4.84
C SER A 124 9.72 6.66 6.09
N ILE A 125 8.45 6.29 6.00
CA ILE A 125 7.55 6.14 7.15
C ILE A 125 6.84 4.80 7.09
N ASP A 126 6.68 4.16 8.25
CA ASP A 126 5.79 3.01 8.43
C ASP A 126 4.39 3.52 8.78
N ILE A 127 3.38 3.02 8.11
CA ILE A 127 1.97 3.30 8.43
C ILE A 127 1.50 2.27 9.45
N ASP A 128 1.11 2.74 10.63
CA ASP A 128 0.51 1.87 11.63
C ASP A 128 -0.92 1.49 11.21
N ALA A 129 -1.11 0.23 10.88
CA ALA A 129 -2.36 -0.37 10.46
C ALA A 129 -2.55 -1.72 11.19
N PRO A 130 -2.96 -1.70 12.47
CA PRO A 130 -3.12 -2.93 13.26
C PRO A 130 -4.23 -3.85 12.72
N GLN A 131 -5.17 -3.29 11.93
CA GLN A 131 -6.22 -4.04 11.25
C GLN A 131 -5.72 -4.90 10.10
N MET A 132 -4.46 -4.67 9.66
CA MET A 132 -3.80 -5.37 8.56
C MET A 132 -2.59 -6.15 9.10
N PRO A 133 -2.80 -7.29 9.80
CA PRO A 133 -1.72 -7.99 10.48
C PRO A 133 -0.70 -8.65 9.55
N THR A 134 -1.09 -8.94 8.32
CA THR A 134 -0.30 -9.66 7.32
C THR A 134 0.31 -8.76 6.25
N ILE A 135 -0.18 -7.51 6.12
CA ILE A 135 0.29 -6.55 5.13
C ILE A 135 0.86 -5.33 5.85
N GLY A 136 2.16 -5.10 5.72
CA GLY A 136 2.83 -3.87 6.12
C GLY A 136 2.68 -2.81 5.04
N ILE A 137 2.62 -1.55 5.45
CA ILE A 137 2.48 -0.40 4.55
C ILE A 137 3.59 0.59 4.88
N LYS A 138 4.43 0.90 3.90
CA LYS A 138 5.47 1.92 4.03
C LYS A 138 5.31 2.94 2.92
N VAL A 139 5.70 4.18 3.17
CA VAL A 139 5.73 5.21 2.14
C VAL A 139 7.11 5.83 2.10
N HIS A 140 7.69 5.86 0.91
CA HIS A 140 9.04 6.32 0.62
C HIS A 140 8.99 7.59 -0.20
N ARG A 141 9.74 8.61 0.20
CA ARG A 141 10.01 9.80 -0.59
C ARG A 141 11.45 9.77 -1.05
N LEU A 142 11.65 9.80 -2.35
CA LEU A 142 12.95 9.77 -3.00
C LEU A 142 13.19 11.12 -3.68
N SER A 143 14.26 11.81 -3.31
CA SER A 143 14.61 13.08 -3.95
C SER A 143 15.19 12.86 -5.33
N LYS A 144 15.00 13.80 -6.25
CA LYS A 144 15.62 13.78 -7.57
C LYS A 144 17.13 13.53 -7.51
N GLY A 145 17.59 12.54 -8.25
CA GLY A 145 19.00 12.13 -8.31
C GLY A 145 19.45 11.26 -7.14
N TRP A 146 18.57 10.93 -6.19
CA TRP A 146 18.89 10.00 -5.12
C TRP A 146 19.12 8.58 -5.67
N ALA A 147 20.14 7.90 -5.14
CA ALA A 147 20.42 6.50 -5.43
C ALA A 147 20.75 5.78 -4.12
N GLY A 148 19.94 4.79 -3.79
CA GLY A 148 20.09 4.00 -2.57
C GLY A 148 21.18 2.95 -2.66
N HIS A 149 21.57 2.43 -1.51
CA HIS A 149 22.40 1.25 -1.42
C HIS A 149 21.60 0.00 -1.76
N ALA A 150 22.28 -1.03 -2.23
CA ALA A 150 21.65 -2.31 -2.48
C ALA A 150 21.42 -3.06 -1.17
N TYR A 151 20.33 -3.78 -1.11
CA TYR A 151 19.96 -4.58 0.05
C TYR A 151 19.21 -5.86 -0.37
N ARG A 152 19.03 -6.76 0.57
CA ARG A 152 18.21 -7.96 0.46
C ARG A 152 17.48 -8.19 1.76
N HIS A 153 16.24 -8.68 1.70
CA HIS A 153 15.50 -9.04 2.89
C HIS A 153 14.58 -10.26 2.67
N HIS A 154 14.16 -10.87 3.77
CA HIS A 154 13.25 -12.01 3.78
C HIS A 154 11.80 -11.54 3.93
N ALA A 155 11.36 -10.68 3.00
CA ALA A 155 9.98 -10.33 2.78
C ALA A 155 9.76 -10.11 1.29
N SER A 156 8.53 -10.28 0.83
CA SER A 156 8.11 -9.85 -0.52
C SER A 156 7.52 -8.46 -0.44
N SER A 157 7.74 -7.65 -1.48
CA SER A 157 7.21 -6.29 -1.55
C SER A 157 6.58 -6.01 -2.90
N ILE A 158 5.54 -5.18 -2.87
CA ILE A 158 4.94 -4.56 -4.05
C ILE A 158 5.14 -3.05 -3.90
N PHE A 159 5.73 -2.42 -4.90
CA PHE A 159 5.95 -0.99 -4.94
C PHE A 159 4.96 -0.34 -5.90
N VAL A 160 4.19 0.63 -5.42
CA VAL A 160 3.20 1.41 -6.19
C VAL A 160 3.68 2.84 -6.29
N VAL A 161 3.88 3.34 -7.50
CA VAL A 161 4.41 4.69 -7.73
C VAL A 161 3.29 5.72 -7.72
N LEU A 162 3.27 6.59 -6.70
CA LEU A 162 2.29 7.68 -6.55
C LEU A 162 2.74 9.00 -7.19
N ALA A 163 4.05 9.19 -7.40
CA ALA A 163 4.59 10.39 -8.04
C ALA A 163 6.01 10.15 -8.53
N GLY A 164 6.43 10.91 -9.54
CA GLY A 164 7.80 10.94 -10.04
C GLY A 164 8.18 9.76 -10.91
N SER A 165 9.48 9.57 -11.08
CA SER A 165 10.07 8.52 -11.92
C SER A 165 11.44 8.07 -11.40
N GLY A 166 11.84 6.85 -11.78
CA GLY A 166 13.10 6.28 -11.34
C GLY A 166 13.36 4.89 -11.91
N CYS A 167 14.24 4.16 -11.23
CA CYS A 167 14.60 2.80 -11.60
C CYS A 167 14.76 1.93 -10.34
N THR A 168 14.28 0.71 -10.40
CA THR A 168 14.53 -0.32 -9.39
C THR A 168 15.21 -1.52 -10.03
N GLU A 169 16.36 -1.92 -9.46
CA GLU A 169 17.02 -3.18 -9.78
C GLU A 169 16.44 -4.27 -8.87
N ILE A 170 15.99 -5.38 -9.46
CA ILE A 170 15.49 -6.57 -8.76
C ILE A 170 16.29 -7.78 -9.28
N GLY A 171 17.23 -8.27 -8.47
CA GLY A 171 18.19 -9.25 -8.92
C GLY A 171 19.08 -8.70 -10.03
N SER A 172 19.01 -9.28 -11.23
CA SER A 172 19.75 -8.85 -12.43
C SER A 172 18.95 -7.91 -13.33
N GLU A 173 17.64 -7.76 -13.08
CA GLU A 173 16.74 -7.01 -13.93
C GLU A 173 16.62 -5.56 -13.47
N LYS A 174 16.39 -4.64 -14.43
CA LYS A 174 16.18 -3.21 -14.19
C LYS A 174 14.80 -2.81 -14.69
N PHE A 175 14.04 -2.20 -13.79
CA PHE A 175 12.69 -1.71 -14.06
C PHE A 175 12.68 -0.18 -13.94
N ASN A 176 12.54 0.50 -15.06
CA ASN A 176 12.24 1.93 -15.06
C ASN A 176 10.77 2.11 -14.77
N TRP A 177 10.45 3.06 -13.92
CA TRP A 177 9.08 3.30 -13.46
C TRP A 177 8.73 4.79 -13.43
N ALA A 178 7.45 5.07 -13.55
CA ALA A 178 6.84 6.38 -13.43
C ALA A 178 5.51 6.29 -12.69
N PHE A 179 4.82 7.42 -12.50
CA PHE A 179 3.49 7.46 -11.88
C PHE A 179 2.56 6.37 -12.42
N GLY A 180 1.92 5.64 -11.52
CA GLY A 180 0.95 4.59 -11.83
C GLY A 180 1.56 3.20 -12.04
N ASP A 181 2.88 3.09 -12.18
CA ASP A 181 3.54 1.79 -12.30
C ASP A 181 3.54 1.02 -10.98
N VAL A 182 3.50 -0.30 -11.13
CA VAL A 182 3.54 -1.26 -10.00
C VAL A 182 4.62 -2.30 -10.26
N MET A 183 5.45 -2.55 -9.26
CA MET A 183 6.55 -3.52 -9.33
C MET A 183 6.43 -4.53 -8.20
N ALA A 184 6.64 -5.80 -8.49
CA ALA A 184 6.73 -6.87 -7.48
C ALA A 184 8.19 -7.28 -7.28
N ALA A 185 8.63 -7.29 -6.02
CA ALA A 185 9.94 -7.74 -5.60
C ALA A 185 9.79 -9.00 -4.74
N PRO A 186 10.08 -10.20 -5.27
CA PRO A 186 10.03 -11.43 -4.49
C PRO A 186 11.10 -11.45 -3.40
N MET A 187 10.79 -12.13 -2.30
CA MET A 187 11.69 -12.35 -1.17
C MET A 187 13.08 -12.82 -1.61
N GLY A 188 14.11 -12.31 -0.96
CA GLY A 188 15.50 -12.75 -1.14
C GLY A 188 16.22 -12.18 -2.37
N HIS A 189 15.55 -11.42 -3.22
CA HIS A 189 16.22 -10.74 -4.33
C HIS A 189 16.98 -9.52 -3.83
N ARG A 190 18.13 -9.25 -4.49
CA ARG A 190 18.86 -8.00 -4.30
C ARG A 190 18.05 -6.86 -4.88
N LEU A 191 17.84 -5.82 -4.10
CA LEU A 191 17.07 -4.64 -4.48
C LEU A 191 17.97 -3.40 -4.42
N LYS A 192 17.75 -2.48 -5.36
CA LYS A 192 18.36 -1.15 -5.34
C LYS A 192 17.47 -0.16 -6.04
N HIS A 193 17.14 0.94 -5.37
CA HIS A 193 16.26 1.98 -5.89
C HIS A 193 17.05 3.24 -6.26
N SER A 194 16.57 3.95 -7.26
CA SER A 194 17.04 5.29 -7.62
C SER A 194 15.90 6.13 -8.19
N ALA A 195 15.96 7.43 -8.01
CA ALA A 195 14.97 8.37 -8.52
C ALA A 195 15.56 9.34 -9.53
N THR A 196 14.91 9.50 -10.68
CA THR A 196 15.27 10.47 -11.71
C THR A 196 14.56 11.81 -11.52
N GLU A 197 13.44 11.80 -10.84
CA GLU A 197 12.65 12.95 -10.38
C GLU A 197 12.28 12.77 -8.91
N ASP A 198 11.78 13.83 -8.26
CA ASP A 198 11.20 13.68 -6.93
C ASP A 198 10.03 12.70 -6.99
N ALA A 199 10.10 11.66 -6.19
CA ALA A 199 9.17 10.54 -6.28
C ALA A 199 8.58 10.16 -4.92
N VAL A 200 7.37 9.59 -4.96
CA VAL A 200 6.73 8.95 -3.82
C VAL A 200 6.29 7.55 -4.23
N VAL A 201 6.70 6.57 -3.43
CA VAL A 201 6.43 5.16 -3.68
C VAL A 201 5.83 4.55 -2.42
N VAL A 202 4.70 3.85 -2.57
CA VAL A 202 4.11 3.04 -1.50
C VAL A 202 4.65 1.63 -1.63
N GLU A 203 5.19 1.10 -0.54
CA GLU A 203 5.58 -0.30 -0.41
C GLU A 203 4.54 -1.05 0.40
N LEU A 204 4.01 -2.12 -0.17
CA LEU A 204 3.12 -3.08 0.46
C LEU A 204 3.89 -4.39 0.62
N THR A 205 4.05 -4.86 1.85
CA THR A 205 5.01 -5.94 2.15
C THR A 205 4.45 -6.92 3.17
N ASP A 206 4.88 -8.17 3.11
CA ASP A 206 4.60 -9.19 4.12
C ASP A 206 5.62 -9.16 5.30
N GLU A 207 6.48 -8.14 5.36
CA GLU A 207 7.50 -7.97 6.40
C GLU A 207 6.92 -8.08 7.81
N LYS A 208 5.73 -7.52 8.04
CA LYS A 208 5.04 -7.56 9.34
C LYS A 208 4.77 -9.00 9.80
N LEU A 209 4.30 -9.85 8.89
CA LEU A 209 4.11 -11.26 9.12
C LEU A 209 5.45 -11.99 9.33
N MET A 210 6.45 -11.69 8.48
CA MET A 210 7.77 -12.31 8.58
C MET A 210 8.45 -11.97 9.92
N ARG A 211 8.30 -10.74 10.40
CA ARG A 211 8.81 -10.34 11.73
C ARG A 211 8.06 -11.06 12.85
N TYR A 212 6.74 -11.15 12.78
CA TYR A 212 5.93 -11.86 13.77
C TYR A 212 6.33 -13.34 13.88
N CYS A 213 6.64 -13.98 12.75
CA CYS A 213 7.08 -15.38 12.70
C CYS A 213 8.58 -15.58 12.97
N HIS A 214 9.35 -14.52 13.23
CA HIS A 214 10.81 -14.55 13.39
C HIS A 214 11.56 -15.06 12.15
N PHE A 215 11.01 -14.85 10.95
CA PHE A 215 11.61 -15.23 9.67
C PHE A 215 12.32 -14.07 8.98
N TYR A 216 12.10 -12.84 9.44
CA TYR A 216 12.65 -11.66 8.81
C TYR A 216 14.15 -11.52 9.02
N HIS A 217 14.86 -11.28 7.95
CA HIS A 217 16.27 -10.90 7.93
C HIS A 217 16.46 -9.81 6.90
N HIS A 218 17.35 -8.86 7.17
CA HIS A 218 17.74 -7.78 6.27
C HIS A 218 19.26 -7.69 6.24
N GLU A 219 19.84 -7.52 5.06
CA GLU A 219 21.27 -7.34 4.88
C GLU A 219 21.56 -6.30 3.80
N ALA A 220 22.59 -5.48 4.00
CA ALA A 220 23.17 -4.65 2.95
C ALA A 220 23.91 -5.54 1.95
N CYS A 221 23.82 -5.20 0.67
CA CYS A 221 24.55 -5.86 -0.40
C CYS A 221 25.60 -4.91 -0.99
N GLU A 222 26.71 -5.48 -1.45
CA GLU A 222 27.73 -4.74 -2.23
C GLU A 222 27.24 -4.39 -3.64
#